data_0f64014cdfc9fd40c0d990dfaeb7f459
#
_entry.id   0f64014cdfc9fd40c0d990dfaeb7f459
#
_cell.length_a   1.000
_cell.length_b   1.000
_cell.length_c   1.000
_cell.angle_alpha   90.00
_cell.angle_beta   90.00
_cell.angle_gamma   90.00
#
_symmetry.space_group_name_H-M   'P 1'
#
loop_
_entity.id
_entity.type
_entity.pdbx_description
1 polymer ?
#
loop_
_entity_poly.entity_id
_entity_poly.type
_entity_poly.pdbx_seq_one_letter_code
_entity_poly.pdbx_strand_id
1 'polypeptide(L)'
;MNPTIVIPSYWAGDSADLESPGAYDHASEVGSARPELDRCLASLEQVRNIGRIIVLLVCPQQLTERIAKRVHGIIEDHPSLEVTLVTNREASVIMDRVAAIAPKVRGEGVSLRGYGAIRNMGLVCAAILGHDAVVFLDDDEVVLAPDFLEKALYGLGHETRQRLPILAKSGYFYNEAGSPLADTTKKNGLTNRWWTKRIEFNRWMERALSGTRISRSNYVCGGCFAVHARAFRRVSFDPFITRGEDLDFLFNMRLAGMDVWFDNAWVVKHLPPHQAEYAPRFMQNVYRWYYER
;
A
#
# COMPACT_ATOMS: atom_id res chain seq x y z
N MET A 1 -10.52 14.87 12.11
CA MET A 1 -9.49 14.33 11.23
C MET A 1 -10.02 14.39 9.80
N ASN A 2 -9.21 14.82 8.84
CA ASN A 2 -9.55 14.92 7.41
C ASN A 2 -8.76 13.85 6.63
N PRO A 3 -9.24 12.58 6.60
CA PRO A 3 -8.53 11.49 5.95
C PRO A 3 -8.68 11.49 4.44
N THR A 4 -7.76 10.83 3.75
CA THR A 4 -7.89 10.40 2.35
C THR A 4 -7.47 8.94 2.21
N ILE A 5 -8.07 8.22 1.27
CA ILE A 5 -7.61 6.89 0.86
C ILE A 5 -6.67 7.07 -0.33
N VAL A 6 -5.51 6.44 -0.30
CA VAL A 6 -4.54 6.43 -1.40
C VAL A 6 -4.45 5.02 -1.96
N ILE A 7 -4.73 4.87 -3.25
CA ILE A 7 -4.73 3.60 -3.96
C ILE A 7 -3.66 3.66 -5.07
N PRO A 8 -2.48 3.04 -4.86
CA PRO A 8 -1.58 2.75 -5.97
C PRO A 8 -2.24 1.72 -6.89
N SER A 9 -2.41 2.06 -8.16
CA SER A 9 -2.99 1.15 -9.15
C SER A 9 -1.96 0.83 -10.23
N TYR A 10 -1.57 -0.45 -10.28
CA TYR A 10 -0.49 -0.95 -11.13
C TYR A 10 -1.07 -1.59 -12.39
N TRP A 11 -0.54 -1.18 -13.56
CA TRP A 11 -1.01 -1.63 -14.86
C TRP A 11 0.13 -2.09 -15.75
N ALA A 12 -0.12 -3.15 -16.52
CA ALA A 12 0.77 -3.69 -17.53
C ALA A 12 0.09 -3.71 -18.92
N GLY A 13 0.88 -3.67 -19.97
CA GLY A 13 0.36 -3.71 -21.34
C GLY A 13 -0.18 -5.08 -21.75
N ASP A 14 0.64 -6.08 -21.53
CA ASP A 14 0.35 -7.50 -21.80
C ASP A 14 1.12 -8.41 -20.82
N SER A 15 0.99 -9.70 -20.99
CA SER A 15 1.67 -10.70 -20.16
C SER A 15 3.20 -10.61 -20.20
N ALA A 16 3.80 -10.12 -21.28
CA ALA A 16 5.25 -9.96 -21.40
C ALA A 16 5.75 -8.80 -20.51
N ASP A 17 4.96 -7.73 -20.34
CA ASP A 17 5.28 -6.64 -19.41
C ASP A 17 5.29 -7.13 -17.96
N LEU A 18 4.44 -8.09 -17.60
CA LEU A 18 4.36 -8.68 -16.26
C LEU A 18 5.60 -9.52 -15.91
N GLU A 19 6.28 -10.05 -16.92
CA GLU A 19 7.49 -10.86 -16.75
C GLU A 19 8.80 -10.04 -16.80
N SER A 20 8.70 -8.73 -16.95
CA SER A 20 9.89 -7.86 -17.00
C SER A 20 10.58 -7.75 -15.63
N PRO A 21 11.90 -7.54 -15.56
CA PRO A 21 12.64 -7.40 -14.30
C PRO A 21 12.18 -6.24 -13.40
N GLY A 22 11.47 -5.27 -13.95
CA GLY A 22 10.91 -4.11 -13.22
C GLY A 22 9.40 -4.19 -13.00
N ALA A 23 8.77 -5.33 -13.30
CA ALA A 23 7.33 -5.49 -13.14
C ALA A 23 6.92 -5.40 -11.67
N TYR A 24 5.79 -4.74 -11.44
CA TYR A 24 5.16 -4.71 -10.12
C TYR A 24 4.41 -6.01 -9.85
N ASP A 25 4.32 -6.37 -8.58
CA ASP A 25 3.49 -7.48 -8.17
C ASP A 25 2.01 -7.15 -8.47
N HIS A 26 1.28 -8.12 -9.01
CA HIS A 26 -0.18 -8.01 -9.18
C HIS A 26 -0.66 -6.87 -10.10
N ALA A 27 0.15 -6.45 -11.08
CA ALA A 27 -0.30 -5.43 -12.03
C ALA A 27 -1.47 -5.94 -12.89
N SER A 28 -2.51 -5.10 -13.05
CA SER A 28 -3.66 -5.37 -13.91
C SER A 28 -3.28 -5.29 -15.39
N GLU A 29 -3.76 -6.23 -16.19
CA GLU A 29 -3.61 -6.13 -17.65
C GLU A 29 -4.60 -5.12 -18.24
N VAL A 30 -4.16 -4.33 -19.23
CA VAL A 30 -5.03 -3.37 -19.94
C VAL A 30 -6.25 -4.06 -20.56
N GLY A 31 -6.10 -5.31 -20.99
CA GLY A 31 -7.16 -6.12 -21.58
C GLY A 31 -8.13 -6.78 -20.59
N SER A 32 -7.87 -6.72 -19.29
CA SER A 32 -8.71 -7.37 -18.28
C SER A 32 -10.17 -6.92 -18.37
N ALA A 33 -11.10 -7.86 -18.40
CA ALA A 33 -12.54 -7.54 -18.41
C ALA A 33 -13.02 -6.96 -17.07
N ARG A 34 -12.37 -7.32 -15.96
CA ARG A 34 -12.65 -6.86 -14.61
C ARG A 34 -11.35 -6.53 -13.90
N PRO A 35 -10.83 -5.31 -14.08
CA PRO A 35 -9.62 -4.89 -13.40
C PRO A 35 -9.82 -4.87 -11.88
N GLU A 36 -8.76 -5.06 -11.15
CA GLU A 36 -8.75 -5.09 -9.69
C GLU A 36 -9.27 -3.77 -9.10
N LEU A 37 -8.88 -2.64 -9.68
CA LEU A 37 -9.31 -1.30 -9.27
C LEU A 37 -10.84 -1.13 -9.27
N ASP A 38 -11.54 -1.67 -10.28
CA ASP A 38 -13.01 -1.62 -10.35
C ASP A 38 -13.65 -2.28 -9.13
N ARG A 39 -13.20 -3.47 -8.79
CA ARG A 39 -13.67 -4.22 -7.62
C ARG A 39 -13.30 -3.52 -6.30
N CYS A 40 -12.12 -2.92 -6.21
CA CYS A 40 -11.67 -2.13 -5.07
C CYS A 40 -12.60 -0.93 -4.86
N LEU A 41 -12.84 -0.11 -5.90
CA LEU A 41 -13.73 1.05 -5.83
C LEU A 41 -15.18 0.65 -5.49
N ALA A 42 -15.71 -0.40 -6.12
CA ALA A 42 -17.05 -0.92 -5.80
C ALA A 42 -17.18 -1.26 -4.30
N SER A 43 -16.14 -1.81 -3.69
CA SER A 43 -16.15 -2.13 -2.27
C SER A 43 -16.14 -0.90 -1.36
N LEU A 44 -15.65 0.23 -1.84
CA LEU A 44 -15.58 1.49 -1.10
C LEU A 44 -16.91 2.25 -1.10
N GLU A 45 -17.82 2.00 -2.03
CA GLU A 45 -19.14 2.67 -2.08
C GLU A 45 -19.99 2.43 -0.82
N GLN A 46 -19.78 1.30 -0.13
CA GLN A 46 -20.46 1.00 1.13
C GLN A 46 -19.85 1.70 2.35
N VAL A 47 -18.65 2.30 2.24
CA VAL A 47 -17.90 2.84 3.39
C VAL A 47 -18.51 4.15 3.86
N ARG A 48 -18.84 4.20 5.15
CA ARG A 48 -19.39 5.42 5.76
C ARG A 48 -18.32 6.51 5.89
N ASN A 49 -18.74 7.75 5.66
CA ASN A 49 -17.91 8.94 5.81
C ASN A 49 -16.64 8.89 4.94
N ILE A 50 -16.73 8.23 3.80
CA ILE A 50 -15.64 8.23 2.85
C ILE A 50 -15.45 9.65 2.31
N GLY A 51 -14.24 10.14 2.35
CA GLY A 51 -13.86 11.40 1.72
C GLY A 51 -13.22 11.17 0.36
N ARG A 52 -12.29 12.03 0.01
CA ARG A 52 -11.53 11.92 -1.24
C ARG A 52 -10.69 10.65 -1.30
N ILE A 53 -10.67 10.03 -2.47
CA ILE A 53 -9.78 8.93 -2.83
C ILE A 53 -8.76 9.48 -3.84
N ILE A 54 -7.49 9.13 -3.66
CA ILE A 54 -6.40 9.47 -4.58
C ILE A 54 -5.93 8.17 -5.23
N VAL A 55 -6.17 8.01 -6.52
CA VAL A 55 -5.66 6.90 -7.31
C VAL A 55 -4.36 7.31 -7.98
N LEU A 56 -3.27 6.58 -7.72
CA LEU A 56 -1.96 6.78 -8.33
C LEU A 56 -1.80 5.81 -9.50
N LEU A 57 -1.83 6.32 -10.72
CA LEU A 57 -1.72 5.48 -11.92
C LEU A 57 -0.27 5.11 -12.21
N VAL A 58 0.06 3.86 -11.97
CA VAL A 58 1.40 3.29 -12.23
C VAL A 58 1.34 2.40 -13.47
N CYS A 59 1.98 2.84 -14.54
CA CYS A 59 1.97 2.11 -15.82
C CYS A 59 3.19 2.47 -16.66
N PRO A 60 3.52 1.67 -17.69
CA PRO A 60 4.51 2.03 -18.70
C PRO A 60 4.15 3.36 -19.39
N GLN A 61 5.14 4.23 -19.57
CA GLN A 61 4.94 5.59 -20.07
C GLN A 61 4.21 5.62 -21.43
N GLN A 62 4.53 4.70 -22.33
CA GLN A 62 3.93 4.59 -23.64
C GLN A 62 2.43 4.21 -23.62
N LEU A 63 1.94 3.67 -22.52
CA LEU A 63 0.56 3.24 -22.36
C LEU A 63 -0.29 4.19 -21.50
N THR A 64 0.32 5.27 -20.97
CA THR A 64 -0.32 6.16 -20.00
C THR A 64 -1.66 6.70 -20.46
N GLU A 65 -1.76 7.23 -21.69
CA GLU A 65 -3.02 7.79 -22.21
C GLU A 65 -4.13 6.73 -22.34
N ARG A 66 -3.76 5.54 -22.86
CA ARG A 66 -4.70 4.43 -23.03
C ARG A 66 -5.23 3.93 -21.70
N ILE A 67 -4.33 3.75 -20.73
CA ILE A 67 -4.68 3.25 -19.40
C ILE A 67 -5.43 4.32 -18.60
N ALA A 68 -5.00 5.57 -18.66
CA ALA A 68 -5.70 6.69 -18.00
C ALA A 68 -7.15 6.80 -18.49
N LYS A 69 -7.39 6.70 -19.80
CA LYS A 69 -8.76 6.67 -20.35
C LYS A 69 -9.59 5.53 -19.78
N ARG A 70 -8.99 4.33 -19.65
CA ARG A 70 -9.67 3.18 -19.07
C ARG A 70 -10.00 3.40 -17.59
N VAL A 71 -9.02 3.90 -16.81
CA VAL A 71 -9.20 4.19 -15.39
C VAL A 71 -10.23 5.30 -15.17
N HIS A 72 -10.30 6.31 -16.04
CA HIS A 72 -11.39 7.29 -16.02
C HIS A 72 -12.76 6.65 -16.21
N GLY A 73 -12.90 5.71 -17.17
CA GLY A 73 -14.15 4.97 -17.33
C GLY A 73 -14.53 4.18 -16.07
N ILE A 74 -13.57 3.51 -15.43
CA ILE A 74 -13.82 2.82 -14.16
C ILE A 74 -14.28 3.80 -13.08
N ILE A 75 -13.66 4.97 -12.96
CA ILE A 75 -14.04 5.99 -11.97
C ILE A 75 -15.46 6.52 -12.25
N GLU A 76 -15.81 6.71 -13.53
CA GLU A 76 -17.16 7.15 -13.94
C GLU A 76 -18.25 6.13 -13.60
N ASP A 77 -17.91 4.84 -13.54
CA ASP A 77 -18.83 3.77 -13.11
C ASP A 77 -19.11 3.82 -11.59
N HIS A 78 -18.33 4.60 -10.81
CA HIS A 78 -18.50 4.78 -9.37
C HIS A 78 -18.77 6.25 -8.97
N PRO A 79 -19.85 6.87 -9.43
CA PRO A 79 -20.13 8.30 -9.28
C PRO A 79 -20.40 8.74 -7.83
N SER A 80 -20.61 7.82 -6.92
CA SER A 80 -20.76 8.09 -5.48
C SER A 80 -19.44 8.41 -4.78
N LEU A 81 -18.29 8.12 -5.42
CA LEU A 81 -16.94 8.30 -4.86
C LEU A 81 -16.29 9.57 -5.42
N GLU A 82 -15.70 10.38 -4.55
CA GLU A 82 -14.86 11.51 -4.96
C GLU A 82 -13.44 11.04 -5.24
N VAL A 83 -13.12 10.72 -6.51
CA VAL A 83 -11.82 10.18 -6.91
C VAL A 83 -10.99 11.21 -7.65
N THR A 84 -9.73 11.38 -7.21
CA THR A 84 -8.70 12.16 -7.90
C THR A 84 -7.69 11.21 -8.52
N LEU A 85 -7.56 11.22 -9.84
CA LEU A 85 -6.57 10.43 -10.56
C LEU A 85 -5.27 11.24 -10.71
N VAL A 86 -4.16 10.64 -10.30
CA VAL A 86 -2.80 11.18 -10.48
C VAL A 86 -2.09 10.32 -11.52
N THR A 87 -1.82 10.93 -12.66
CA THR A 87 -1.09 10.33 -13.79
C THR A 87 0.37 10.83 -13.81
N ASN A 88 1.15 10.35 -14.77
CA ASN A 88 2.50 10.87 -15.01
C ASN A 88 2.53 12.39 -15.22
N ARG A 89 1.44 13.02 -15.72
CA ARG A 89 1.35 14.45 -15.95
C ARG A 89 1.34 15.21 -14.62
N GLU A 90 0.45 14.87 -13.71
CA GLU A 90 0.34 15.51 -12.39
C GLU A 90 1.58 15.19 -11.55
N ALA A 91 2.06 13.95 -11.61
CA ALA A 91 3.28 13.53 -10.92
C ALA A 91 4.50 14.34 -11.36
N SER A 92 4.66 14.63 -12.67
CA SER A 92 5.76 15.46 -13.18
C SER A 92 5.75 16.87 -12.58
N VAL A 93 4.59 17.51 -12.51
CA VAL A 93 4.44 18.85 -11.90
C VAL A 93 4.84 18.84 -10.43
N ILE A 94 4.43 17.79 -9.69
CA ILE A 94 4.79 17.62 -8.27
C ILE A 94 6.31 17.39 -8.12
N MET A 95 6.90 16.52 -8.94
CA MET A 95 8.32 16.23 -8.93
C MET A 95 9.17 17.48 -9.20
N ASP A 96 8.80 18.27 -10.21
CA ASP A 96 9.48 19.51 -10.54
C ASP A 96 9.41 20.51 -9.38
N ARG A 97 8.25 20.59 -8.72
CA ARG A 97 8.08 21.46 -7.56
C ARG A 97 8.89 21.00 -6.35
N VAL A 98 8.92 19.70 -6.08
CA VAL A 98 9.75 19.11 -5.02
C VAL A 98 11.23 19.37 -5.29
N ALA A 99 11.70 19.19 -6.52
CA ALA A 99 13.09 19.46 -6.90
C ALA A 99 13.45 20.95 -6.73
N ALA A 100 12.53 21.87 -7.04
CA ALA A 100 12.73 23.30 -6.85
C ALA A 100 12.82 23.74 -5.38
N ILE A 101 12.02 23.11 -4.49
CA ILE A 101 11.98 23.42 -3.05
C ILE A 101 13.13 22.73 -2.30
N ALA A 102 13.45 21.50 -2.67
CA ALA A 102 14.43 20.66 -2.01
C ALA A 102 15.42 20.04 -3.03
N PRO A 103 16.33 20.83 -3.59
CA PRO A 103 17.22 20.38 -4.67
C PRO A 103 18.17 19.24 -4.28
N LYS A 104 18.33 18.96 -2.98
CA LYS A 104 19.09 17.81 -2.48
C LYS A 104 18.27 16.51 -2.49
N VAL A 105 16.94 16.62 -2.54
CA VAL A 105 16.05 15.46 -2.69
C VAL A 105 15.96 15.18 -4.19
N ARG A 106 16.55 14.07 -4.64
CA ARG A 106 16.37 13.65 -6.02
C ARG A 106 14.89 13.43 -6.29
N GLY A 107 14.37 13.91 -7.43
CA GLY A 107 12.96 13.77 -7.81
C GLY A 107 12.46 12.31 -7.81
N GLU A 108 13.38 11.35 -7.85
CA GLU A 108 13.12 9.92 -7.71
C GLU A 108 12.47 9.54 -6.36
N GLY A 109 12.68 10.34 -5.32
CA GLY A 109 12.10 10.11 -3.99
C GLY A 109 10.57 10.25 -3.92
N VAL A 110 9.99 10.99 -4.88
CA VAL A 110 8.53 11.22 -5.03
C VAL A 110 8.19 11.04 -6.50
N SER A 111 7.78 9.86 -6.90
CA SER A 111 7.51 9.55 -8.31
C SER A 111 6.50 8.41 -8.42
N LEU A 112 6.04 8.10 -9.64
CA LEU A 112 5.23 6.92 -9.93
C LEU A 112 6.11 5.71 -10.35
N ARG A 113 7.32 5.60 -9.77
CA ARG A 113 8.26 4.50 -10.03
C ARG A 113 8.90 4.03 -8.73
N GLY A 114 8.89 2.72 -8.48
CA GLY A 114 9.36 2.11 -7.24
C GLY A 114 8.34 2.23 -6.10
N TYR A 115 8.15 1.16 -5.36
CA TYR A 115 7.08 1.05 -4.33
C TYR A 115 7.11 2.21 -3.32
N GLY A 116 8.27 2.50 -2.73
CA GLY A 116 8.39 3.56 -1.74
C GLY A 116 8.13 4.96 -2.31
N ALA A 117 8.65 5.26 -3.52
CA ALA A 117 8.44 6.56 -4.15
C ALA A 117 6.98 6.79 -4.55
N ILE A 118 6.25 5.74 -4.96
CA ILE A 118 4.81 5.79 -5.25
C ILE A 118 4.02 6.11 -3.98
N ARG A 119 4.32 5.46 -2.86
CA ARG A 119 3.69 5.78 -1.58
C ARG A 119 4.01 7.21 -1.12
N ASN A 120 5.25 7.67 -1.32
CA ASN A 120 5.64 9.07 -1.05
C ASN A 120 4.84 10.05 -1.92
N MET A 121 4.59 9.74 -3.21
CA MET A 121 3.72 10.55 -4.07
C MET A 121 2.33 10.68 -3.44
N GLY A 122 1.76 9.58 -2.94
CA GLY A 122 0.47 9.59 -2.24
C GLY A 122 0.47 10.49 -1.00
N LEU A 123 1.53 10.42 -0.18
CA LEU A 123 1.69 11.28 1.00
C LEU A 123 1.78 12.77 0.62
N VAL A 124 2.52 13.09 -0.45
CA VAL A 124 2.66 14.46 -0.95
C VAL A 124 1.34 14.98 -1.51
N CYS A 125 0.63 14.18 -2.32
CA CYS A 125 -0.70 14.54 -2.82
C CYS A 125 -1.68 14.82 -1.67
N ALA A 126 -1.70 13.95 -0.65
CA ALA A 126 -2.53 14.15 0.53
C ALA A 126 -2.18 15.44 1.28
N ALA A 127 -0.88 15.74 1.44
CA ALA A 127 -0.42 16.97 2.08
C ALA A 127 -0.81 18.23 1.28
N ILE A 128 -0.69 18.21 -0.06
CA ILE A 128 -1.09 19.31 -0.95
C ILE A 128 -2.59 19.59 -0.83
N LEU A 129 -3.40 18.53 -0.74
CA LEU A 129 -4.86 18.61 -0.62
C LEU A 129 -5.35 18.89 0.81
N GLY A 130 -4.43 19.06 1.78
CA GLY A 130 -4.76 19.43 3.16
C GLY A 130 -5.29 18.30 4.02
N HIS A 131 -5.00 17.04 3.66
CA HIS A 131 -5.36 15.89 4.47
C HIS A 131 -4.38 15.69 5.64
N ASP A 132 -4.91 15.27 6.79
CA ASP A 132 -4.13 15.03 8.01
C ASP A 132 -3.94 13.54 8.34
N ALA A 133 -4.57 12.65 7.57
CA ALA A 133 -4.39 11.20 7.63
C ALA A 133 -4.47 10.59 6.24
N VAL A 134 -3.61 9.61 5.98
CA VAL A 134 -3.62 8.78 4.76
C VAL A 134 -3.92 7.35 5.15
N VAL A 135 -4.86 6.73 4.45
CA VAL A 135 -5.14 5.30 4.51
C VAL A 135 -4.73 4.68 3.17
N PHE A 136 -3.70 3.87 3.17
CA PHE A 136 -3.30 3.11 1.99
C PHE A 136 -4.17 1.87 1.84
N LEU A 137 -4.62 1.63 0.62
CA LEU A 137 -5.36 0.46 0.17
C LEU A 137 -4.78 0.05 -1.18
N ASP A 138 -4.42 -1.21 -1.37
CA ASP A 138 -3.94 -1.68 -2.67
C ASP A 138 -5.13 -1.96 -3.61
N ASP A 139 -4.96 -1.82 -4.92
CA ASP A 139 -6.08 -1.93 -5.89
C ASP A 139 -6.63 -3.36 -6.03
N ASP A 140 -5.90 -4.37 -5.56
CA ASP A 140 -6.34 -5.76 -5.48
C ASP A 140 -6.96 -6.15 -4.13
N GLU A 141 -7.23 -5.16 -3.27
CA GLU A 141 -7.89 -5.35 -1.98
C GLU A 141 -9.35 -4.86 -2.01
N VAL A 142 -10.20 -5.53 -1.26
CA VAL A 142 -11.61 -5.13 -1.09
C VAL A 142 -11.95 -4.92 0.38
N VAL A 143 -12.73 -3.89 0.62
CA VAL A 143 -13.24 -3.53 1.94
C VAL A 143 -14.45 -4.40 2.28
N LEU A 144 -14.46 -4.98 3.49
CA LEU A 144 -15.46 -5.95 3.91
C LEU A 144 -16.63 -5.36 4.68
N ALA A 145 -16.50 -4.14 5.19
CA ALA A 145 -17.52 -3.57 6.09
C ALA A 145 -17.63 -2.04 5.98
N PRO A 146 -18.82 -1.47 6.17
CA PRO A 146 -19.04 -0.02 6.08
C PRO A 146 -18.25 0.82 7.09
N ASP A 147 -17.82 0.24 8.19
CA ASP A 147 -17.03 0.90 9.25
C ASP A 147 -15.51 0.85 9.04
N PHE A 148 -15.07 0.54 7.82
CA PHE A 148 -13.66 0.42 7.45
C PHE A 148 -12.83 1.66 7.85
N LEU A 149 -13.32 2.84 7.45
CA LEU A 149 -12.60 4.09 7.72
C LEU A 149 -12.59 4.44 9.21
N GLU A 150 -13.69 4.17 9.92
CA GLU A 150 -13.75 4.33 11.37
C GLU A 150 -12.72 3.44 12.09
N LYS A 151 -12.55 2.20 11.60
CA LYS A 151 -11.53 1.27 12.09
C LYS A 151 -10.14 1.75 11.75
N ALA A 152 -9.89 2.21 10.51
CA ALA A 152 -8.62 2.76 10.09
C ALA A 152 -8.17 3.93 10.98
N LEU A 153 -9.08 4.80 11.34
CA LEU A 153 -8.81 6.01 12.14
C LEU A 153 -8.87 5.80 13.64
N TYR A 154 -9.33 4.63 14.12
CA TYR A 154 -9.46 4.38 15.56
C TYR A 154 -8.12 4.55 16.29
N GLY A 155 -8.08 5.50 17.21
CA GLY A 155 -6.88 5.83 17.99
C GLY A 155 -5.79 6.58 17.24
N LEU A 156 -5.87 6.72 15.90
CA LEU A 156 -4.86 7.43 15.12
C LEU A 156 -4.81 8.91 15.52
N GLY A 157 -3.60 9.47 15.68
CA GLY A 157 -3.38 10.83 16.14
C GLY A 157 -3.48 11.02 17.68
N HIS A 158 -3.95 10.02 18.41
CA HIS A 158 -4.04 10.01 19.88
C HIS A 158 -2.87 9.28 20.52
N GLU A 159 -2.91 9.16 21.84
CA GLU A 159 -1.92 8.45 22.64
C GLU A 159 -2.53 7.23 23.32
N THR A 160 -1.71 6.22 23.56
CA THR A 160 -2.05 5.09 24.42
C THR A 160 -2.14 5.52 25.87
N ARG A 161 -2.64 4.64 26.76
CA ARG A 161 -2.60 4.87 28.23
C ARG A 161 -1.19 5.12 28.78
N GLN A 162 -0.16 4.64 28.07
CA GLN A 162 1.26 4.83 28.41
C GLN A 162 1.85 6.11 27.79
N ARG A 163 1.00 7.00 27.23
CA ARG A 163 1.39 8.24 26.53
C ARG A 163 2.28 8.02 25.30
N LEU A 164 2.15 6.88 24.65
CA LEU A 164 2.83 6.60 23.41
C LEU A 164 1.92 7.00 22.23
N PRO A 165 2.41 7.83 21.29
CA PRO A 165 1.59 8.31 20.19
C PRO A 165 1.26 7.18 19.18
N ILE A 166 0.02 7.16 18.69
CA ILE A 166 -0.44 6.28 17.61
C ILE A 166 -0.46 7.09 16.32
N LEU A 167 0.67 7.15 15.62
CA LEU A 167 0.83 7.96 14.40
C LEU A 167 0.88 7.14 13.11
N ALA A 168 1.08 5.85 13.21
CA ALA A 168 0.97 4.91 12.11
C ALA A 168 0.35 3.62 12.61
N LYS A 169 -0.54 3.05 11.82
CA LYS A 169 -1.31 1.87 12.20
C LYS A 169 -1.51 0.93 11.02
N SER A 170 -1.28 -0.36 11.23
CA SER A 170 -1.54 -1.42 10.26
C SER A 170 -2.70 -2.28 10.71
N GLY A 171 -3.59 -2.59 9.78
CA GLY A 171 -4.48 -3.72 9.88
C GLY A 171 -3.83 -4.99 9.30
N TYR A 172 -4.66 -5.87 8.79
CA TYR A 172 -4.26 -7.12 8.15
C TYR A 172 -5.23 -7.47 7.01
N PHE A 173 -4.93 -8.53 6.28
CA PHE A 173 -5.81 -8.99 5.22
C PHE A 173 -6.21 -10.45 5.41
N TYR A 174 -7.39 -10.79 4.91
CA TYR A 174 -7.76 -12.16 4.59
C TYR A 174 -7.28 -12.50 3.18
N ASN A 175 -6.67 -13.66 3.02
CA ASN A 175 -6.36 -14.21 1.69
C ASN A 175 -7.66 -14.67 0.98
N GLU A 176 -7.55 -15.18 -0.25
CA GLU A 176 -8.69 -15.68 -1.03
C GLU A 176 -9.51 -16.74 -0.27
N ALA A 177 -8.84 -17.60 0.51
CA ALA A 177 -9.48 -18.62 1.33
C ALA A 177 -10.15 -18.09 2.62
N GLY A 178 -10.12 -16.77 2.85
CA GLY A 178 -10.68 -16.15 4.05
C GLY A 178 -9.84 -16.33 5.32
N SER A 179 -8.57 -16.66 5.19
CA SER A 179 -7.65 -16.84 6.32
C SER A 179 -6.68 -15.65 6.43
N PRO A 180 -6.37 -15.17 7.66
CA PRO A 180 -5.31 -14.20 7.88
C PRO A 180 -3.92 -14.83 7.90
N LEU A 181 -3.83 -16.17 7.83
CA LEU A 181 -2.60 -16.91 7.94
C LEU A 181 -2.05 -17.28 6.56
N ALA A 182 -0.73 -17.25 6.45
CA ALA A 182 -0.03 -17.73 5.26
C ALA A 182 -0.14 -19.25 5.12
N ASP A 183 -0.33 -19.73 3.89
CA ASP A 183 -0.34 -21.16 3.60
C ASP A 183 1.04 -21.77 3.84
N THR A 184 1.13 -22.68 4.81
CA THR A 184 2.34 -23.43 5.17
C THR A 184 2.38 -24.83 4.55
N THR A 185 1.31 -25.26 3.87
CA THR A 185 1.20 -26.61 3.30
C THR A 185 1.92 -26.75 1.96
N LYS A 186 2.12 -25.67 1.22
CA LYS A 186 2.90 -25.66 -0.02
C LYS A 186 4.34 -26.02 0.30
N LYS A 187 4.70 -27.27 0.05
CA LYS A 187 6.06 -27.80 0.17
C LYS A 187 6.92 -27.25 -0.96
N ASN A 188 7.50 -26.08 -0.78
CA ASN A 188 8.57 -25.62 -1.64
C ASN A 188 9.86 -26.28 -1.16
N GLY A 189 10.19 -27.45 -1.71
CA GLY A 189 11.45 -28.18 -1.66
C GLY A 189 12.36 -27.97 -0.43
N LEU A 190 13.66 -28.03 -0.63
CA LEU A 190 14.71 -27.82 0.38
C LEU A 190 14.66 -26.44 1.07
N THR A 191 14.07 -25.43 0.46
CA THR A 191 14.04 -24.05 0.97
C THR A 191 13.14 -23.89 2.21
N ASN A 192 12.04 -24.62 2.34
CA ASN A 192 11.15 -24.52 3.52
C ASN A 192 11.79 -25.03 4.80
N ARG A 193 12.80 -25.88 4.69
CA ARG A 193 13.54 -26.40 5.85
C ARG A 193 14.45 -25.35 6.49
N TRP A 194 14.90 -24.38 5.69
CA TRP A 194 15.83 -23.32 6.10
C TRP A 194 15.14 -21.96 6.27
N TRP A 195 13.93 -21.78 5.72
CA TRP A 195 13.23 -20.50 5.68
C TRP A 195 11.86 -20.60 6.35
N THR A 196 11.82 -20.35 7.64
CA THR A 196 10.61 -20.48 8.48
C THR A 196 9.72 -19.21 8.48
N LYS A 197 9.93 -18.25 7.59
CA LYS A 197 9.26 -16.94 7.56
C LYS A 197 7.73 -17.03 7.70
N ARG A 198 7.07 -17.96 6.98
CA ARG A 198 5.61 -18.14 7.02
C ARG A 198 5.14 -18.65 8.39
N ILE A 199 5.90 -19.55 9.00
CA ILE A 199 5.57 -20.11 10.31
C ILE A 199 5.68 -19.02 11.38
N GLU A 200 6.74 -18.23 11.37
CA GLU A 200 6.95 -17.14 12.32
C GLU A 200 5.91 -16.01 12.12
N PHE A 201 5.55 -15.71 10.87
CA PHE A 201 4.46 -14.79 10.55
C PHE A 201 3.14 -15.28 11.15
N ASN A 202 2.78 -16.56 10.95
CA ASN A 202 1.54 -17.12 11.47
C ASN A 202 1.51 -17.07 13.00
N ARG A 203 2.59 -17.44 13.67
CA ARG A 203 2.71 -17.37 15.14
C ARG A 203 2.55 -15.94 15.67
N TRP A 204 3.11 -14.96 14.95
CA TRP A 204 2.94 -13.57 15.31
C TRP A 204 1.49 -13.14 15.11
N MET A 205 0.90 -13.46 13.95
CA MET A 205 -0.48 -13.09 13.60
C MET A 205 -1.48 -13.67 14.61
N GLU A 206 -1.37 -14.95 14.96
CA GLU A 206 -2.23 -15.59 15.97
C GLU A 206 -2.16 -14.86 17.32
N ARG A 207 -0.96 -14.51 17.78
CA ARG A 207 -0.77 -13.74 19.02
C ARG A 207 -1.35 -12.33 18.91
N ALA A 208 -1.15 -11.65 17.78
CA ALA A 208 -1.64 -10.30 17.57
C ALA A 208 -3.18 -10.26 17.50
N LEU A 209 -3.80 -11.24 16.85
CA LEU A 209 -5.26 -11.36 16.75
C LEU A 209 -5.92 -11.73 18.08
N SER A 210 -5.26 -12.51 18.92
CA SER A 210 -5.76 -12.88 20.25
C SER A 210 -5.49 -11.82 21.33
N GLY A 211 -4.71 -10.80 21.02
CA GLY A 211 -4.31 -9.73 21.92
C GLY A 211 -5.33 -8.59 22.05
N THR A 212 -4.87 -7.47 22.63
CA THR A 212 -5.64 -6.23 22.69
C THR A 212 -5.81 -5.65 21.29
N ARG A 213 -6.91 -4.89 21.06
CA ARG A 213 -7.22 -4.31 19.75
C ARG A 213 -6.03 -3.56 19.15
N ILE A 214 -5.37 -2.73 19.95
CA ILE A 214 -4.19 -1.98 19.53
C ILE A 214 -2.97 -2.54 20.26
N SER A 215 -1.98 -2.99 19.51
CA SER A 215 -0.70 -3.49 20.01
C SER A 215 0.47 -3.00 19.15
N ARG A 216 1.70 -3.00 19.69
CA ARG A 216 2.89 -2.68 18.86
C ARG A 216 3.06 -3.70 17.75
N SER A 217 3.29 -3.23 16.53
CA SER A 217 3.47 -4.11 15.38
C SER A 217 4.94 -4.37 15.08
N ASN A 218 5.21 -5.61 14.63
CA ASN A 218 6.47 -5.99 13.99
C ASN A 218 6.29 -6.23 12.48
N TYR A 219 5.07 -6.05 11.97
CA TYR A 219 4.72 -6.20 10.56
C TYR A 219 3.83 -5.05 10.12
N VAL A 220 3.86 -4.74 8.85
CA VAL A 220 2.97 -3.79 8.20
C VAL A 220 2.32 -4.49 7.01
N CYS A 221 1.02 -4.32 6.85
CA CYS A 221 0.29 -4.63 5.64
C CYS A 221 0.17 -3.34 4.85
N GLY A 222 0.95 -3.20 3.77
CA GLY A 222 1.05 -1.96 3.00
C GLY A 222 -0.28 -1.47 2.43
N GLY A 223 -1.15 -2.40 2.02
CA GLY A 223 -2.49 -2.10 1.52
C GLY A 223 -3.55 -1.90 2.62
N CYS A 224 -3.23 -2.17 3.89
CA CYS A 224 -4.10 -1.89 5.03
C CYS A 224 -3.33 -1.09 6.09
N PHE A 225 -2.96 0.15 5.72
CA PHE A 225 -2.02 0.96 6.49
C PHE A 225 -2.47 2.43 6.59
N ALA A 226 -2.55 2.96 7.80
CA ALA A 226 -2.94 4.34 8.06
C ALA A 226 -1.78 5.13 8.68
N VAL A 227 -1.55 6.35 8.18
CA VAL A 227 -0.46 7.23 8.64
C VAL A 227 -1.02 8.64 8.88
N HIS A 228 -0.76 9.18 10.08
CA HIS A 228 -1.13 10.53 10.46
C HIS A 228 -0.08 11.55 9.98
N ALA A 229 -0.50 12.78 9.68
CA ALA A 229 0.37 13.85 9.20
C ALA A 229 1.59 14.13 10.09
N ARG A 230 1.46 13.97 11.40
CA ARG A 230 2.59 14.12 12.35
C ARG A 230 3.69 13.08 12.10
N ALA A 231 3.38 11.92 11.49
CA ALA A 231 4.36 10.93 11.10
C ALA A 231 4.88 11.20 9.67
N PHE A 232 4.01 11.28 8.67
CA PHE A 232 4.46 11.38 7.28
C PHE A 232 5.15 12.69 6.91
N ARG A 233 5.03 13.73 7.74
CA ARG A 233 5.85 14.95 7.62
C ARG A 233 7.28 14.80 8.16
N ARG A 234 7.60 13.67 8.80
CA ARG A 234 8.90 13.40 9.44
C ARG A 234 9.58 12.17 8.90
N VAL A 235 8.81 11.20 8.44
CA VAL A 235 9.29 9.91 7.93
C VAL A 235 8.65 9.66 6.58
N SER A 236 9.47 9.34 5.58
CA SER A 236 9.06 8.92 4.25
C SER A 236 9.34 7.44 4.05
N PHE A 237 8.73 6.85 3.04
CA PHE A 237 9.16 5.55 2.54
C PHE A 237 10.50 5.67 1.84
N ASP A 238 11.36 4.64 1.92
CA ASP A 238 12.60 4.60 1.15
C ASP A 238 12.28 4.35 -0.33
N PRO A 239 12.64 5.28 -1.23
CA PRO A 239 12.33 5.14 -2.65
C PRO A 239 13.22 4.12 -3.38
N PHE A 240 14.31 3.71 -2.77
CA PHE A 240 15.32 2.85 -3.40
C PHE A 240 15.18 1.37 -3.03
N ILE A 241 14.37 1.07 -2.01
CA ILE A 241 14.08 -0.33 -1.68
C ILE A 241 13.26 -0.97 -2.81
N THR A 242 13.73 -2.10 -3.29
CA THR A 242 13.10 -2.77 -4.44
C THR A 242 11.75 -3.41 -4.10
N ARG A 243 11.53 -3.74 -2.81
CA ARG A 243 10.32 -4.36 -2.29
C ARG A 243 10.33 -4.33 -0.76
N GLY A 244 9.14 -4.23 -0.13
CA GLY A 244 9.00 -4.26 1.32
C GLY A 244 9.19 -2.90 1.96
N GLU A 245 8.84 -1.86 1.23
CA GLU A 245 8.83 -0.47 1.65
C GLU A 245 7.99 -0.24 2.92
N ASP A 246 7.01 -1.09 3.14
CA ASP A 246 6.15 -1.09 4.33
C ASP A 246 6.91 -1.49 5.60
N LEU A 247 7.72 -2.56 5.52
CA LEU A 247 8.56 -2.99 6.64
C LEU A 247 9.71 -2.01 6.88
N ASP A 248 10.33 -1.49 5.82
CA ASP A 248 11.34 -0.44 5.92
C ASP A 248 10.78 0.81 6.59
N PHE A 249 9.57 1.25 6.21
CA PHE A 249 8.90 2.37 6.87
C PHE A 249 8.71 2.14 8.37
N LEU A 250 8.38 0.92 8.81
CA LEU A 250 8.30 0.56 10.23
C LEU A 250 9.66 0.78 10.93
N PHE A 251 10.76 0.38 10.31
CA PHE A 251 12.10 0.59 10.86
C PHE A 251 12.42 2.09 10.94
N ASN A 252 12.14 2.85 9.89
CA ASN A 252 12.36 4.29 9.86
C ASN A 252 11.51 5.03 10.90
N MET A 253 10.26 4.60 11.12
CA MET A 253 9.42 5.10 12.22
C MET A 253 10.09 4.87 13.59
N ARG A 254 10.62 3.67 13.84
CA ARG A 254 11.32 3.36 15.10
C ARG A 254 12.59 4.16 15.29
N LEU A 255 13.38 4.33 14.23
CA LEU A 255 14.57 5.19 14.26
C LEU A 255 14.20 6.65 14.57
N ALA A 256 13.03 7.10 14.16
CA ALA A 256 12.49 8.42 14.49
C ALA A 256 11.80 8.49 15.87
N GLY A 257 11.90 7.43 16.69
CA GLY A 257 11.30 7.36 18.03
C GLY A 257 9.78 7.16 18.04
N MET A 258 9.21 6.63 16.96
CA MET A 258 7.78 6.37 16.80
C MET A 258 7.54 4.88 16.53
N ASP A 259 6.39 4.37 17.00
CA ASP A 259 5.99 2.97 16.73
C ASP A 259 4.93 2.92 15.62
N VAL A 260 4.89 1.80 14.91
CA VAL A 260 3.72 1.37 14.15
C VAL A 260 2.87 0.46 15.02
N TRP A 261 1.56 0.65 14.98
CA TRP A 261 0.59 -0.09 15.78
C TRP A 261 -0.20 -1.06 14.91
N PHE A 262 -0.53 -2.22 15.46
CA PHE A 262 -1.42 -3.21 14.84
C PHE A 262 -2.83 -3.08 15.41
N ASP A 263 -3.85 -3.10 14.54
CA ASP A 263 -5.26 -3.11 14.92
C ASP A 263 -5.90 -4.44 14.48
N ASN A 264 -6.21 -5.32 15.41
CA ASN A 264 -6.80 -6.62 15.13
C ASN A 264 -8.29 -6.58 14.73
N ALA A 265 -8.92 -5.40 14.74
CA ALA A 265 -10.29 -5.21 14.28
C ALA A 265 -10.37 -4.60 12.88
N TRP A 266 -9.24 -4.22 12.27
CA TRP A 266 -9.19 -3.57 10.96
C TRP A 266 -8.62 -4.51 9.90
N VAL A 267 -9.45 -4.91 8.94
CA VAL A 267 -9.14 -5.96 7.96
C VAL A 267 -9.70 -5.62 6.58
N VAL A 268 -8.98 -6.05 5.56
CA VAL A 268 -9.38 -6.08 4.15
C VAL A 268 -9.33 -7.51 3.63
N LYS A 269 -9.84 -7.76 2.43
CA LYS A 269 -9.65 -9.01 1.71
C LYS A 269 -8.74 -8.78 0.51
N HIS A 270 -7.64 -9.49 0.44
CA HIS A 270 -6.68 -9.43 -0.65
C HIS A 270 -7.04 -10.46 -1.71
N LEU A 271 -7.26 -9.99 -2.93
CA LEU A 271 -7.71 -10.76 -4.09
C LEU A 271 -6.82 -10.47 -5.30
N PRO A 272 -5.54 -10.84 -5.26
CA PRO A 272 -4.60 -10.53 -6.33
C PRO A 272 -4.96 -11.27 -7.62
N PRO A 273 -4.63 -10.73 -8.80
CA PRO A 273 -4.71 -11.48 -10.04
C PRO A 273 -3.78 -12.69 -9.96
N HIS A 274 -4.21 -13.81 -10.55
CA HIS A 274 -3.39 -15.01 -10.60
C HIS A 274 -2.15 -14.77 -11.44
N GLN A 275 -0.99 -14.75 -10.80
CA GLN A 275 0.30 -14.62 -11.45
C GLN A 275 1.23 -15.76 -11.05
N ALA A 276 2.00 -16.25 -12.01
CA ALA A 276 3.04 -17.24 -11.76
C ALA A 276 4.20 -16.62 -10.95
N GLU A 277 4.73 -17.33 -9.97
CA GLU A 277 5.99 -16.97 -9.33
C GLU A 277 7.14 -17.12 -10.34
N TYR A 278 7.96 -16.08 -10.55
CA TYR A 278 9.07 -16.13 -11.50
C TYR A 278 10.36 -15.47 -10.98
N ALA A 279 11.45 -15.69 -11.72
CA ALA A 279 12.80 -15.33 -11.33
C ALA A 279 13.00 -13.85 -10.92
N PRO A 280 12.40 -12.85 -11.57
CA PRO A 280 12.52 -11.44 -11.15
C PRO A 280 12.08 -11.19 -9.71
N ARG A 281 11.00 -11.79 -9.26
CA ARG A 281 10.50 -11.68 -7.88
C ARG A 281 11.51 -12.27 -6.87
N PHE A 282 12.15 -13.37 -7.21
CA PHE A 282 13.22 -13.93 -6.38
C PHE A 282 14.39 -12.95 -6.26
N MET A 283 14.84 -12.36 -7.37
CA MET A 283 15.91 -11.36 -7.37
C MET A 283 15.57 -10.13 -6.53
N GLN A 284 14.35 -9.60 -6.63
CA GLN A 284 13.88 -8.48 -5.80
C GLN A 284 13.95 -8.84 -4.30
N ASN A 285 13.57 -10.06 -3.91
CA ASN A 285 13.68 -10.52 -2.53
C ASN A 285 15.14 -10.64 -2.07
N VAL A 286 16.06 -11.05 -2.96
CA VAL A 286 17.50 -11.10 -2.66
C VAL A 286 18.04 -9.69 -2.45
N TYR A 287 17.73 -8.73 -3.34
CA TYR A 287 18.15 -7.34 -3.20
C TYR A 287 17.61 -6.72 -1.91
N ARG A 288 16.32 -6.90 -1.61
CA ARG A 288 15.71 -6.46 -0.36
C ARG A 288 16.49 -6.97 0.84
N TRP A 289 16.81 -8.25 0.87
CA TRP A 289 17.50 -8.86 1.99
C TRP A 289 18.92 -8.30 2.21
N TYR A 290 19.63 -7.99 1.13
CA TYR A 290 20.93 -7.28 1.21
C TYR A 290 20.76 -5.83 1.65
N TYR A 291 19.72 -5.17 1.23
CA TYR A 291 19.47 -3.76 1.52
C TYR A 291 19.07 -3.52 2.98
N GLU A 292 18.27 -4.41 3.55
CA GLU A 292 17.81 -4.34 4.95
C GLU A 292 18.87 -4.80 5.98
N ARG A 293 20.07 -5.26 5.55
CA ARG A 293 21.19 -5.66 6.43
C ARG A 293 22.15 -4.51 6.69
#